data_6cea24518448c6bb66ed0892b1b05cb1
#
_entry.id   6cea24518448c6bb66ed0892b1b05cb1
#
_cell.length_a   1.000
_cell.length_b   1.000
_cell.length_c   1.000
_cell.angle_alpha   90.00
_cell.angle_beta   90.00
_cell.angle_gamma   90.00
#
_symmetry.space_group_name_H-M   'P 1'
#
loop_
_entity.id
_entity.type
_entity.pdbx_description
1 polymer ?
#
loop_
_entity_poly.entity_id
_entity_poly.type
_entity_poly.pdbx_seq_one_letter_code
_entity_poly.pdbx_strand_id
1 'polypeptide(L)'
;METPEIIPKPKKKNKAWKIINRFLLAIAALFIVLIGTVLVIIYFYEDSIKKFIVDKINKQLNTEIQVKEIELSLFRKFPNVSLVFTDVTAKDAIKSENKGNLLTAKNIYLQFSIWDLFYENYRIHKIEAENGIINIITYLDGSVNYRFWKSDSTASD
;
A
#
# COMPACT_ATOMS: atom_id res chain seq x y z
N MET A 1 13.18 33.77 69.18
CA MET A 1 12.03 32.93 68.73
C MET A 1 12.39 32.43 67.33
N GLU A 2 12.92 31.23 67.27
CA GLU A 2 13.24 30.60 65.99
C GLU A 2 11.97 29.87 65.45
N THR A 3 11.54 30.20 64.24
CA THR A 3 10.42 29.54 63.58
C THR A 3 10.89 28.15 63.13
N PRO A 4 10.15 27.06 63.42
CA PRO A 4 10.57 25.72 63.01
C PRO A 4 10.43 25.56 61.49
N GLU A 5 11.50 25.18 60.84
CA GLU A 5 11.60 24.86 59.40
C GLU A 5 10.79 23.57 59.08
N ILE A 6 9.71 23.72 58.31
CA ILE A 6 8.83 22.63 57.90
C ILE A 6 9.50 21.89 56.76
N ILE A 7 10.20 20.79 57.05
CA ILE A 7 10.77 19.87 56.06
C ILE A 7 9.62 19.13 55.36
N PRO A 8 9.43 19.25 54.03
CA PRO A 8 8.35 18.55 53.33
C PRO A 8 8.64 17.05 53.30
N LYS A 9 7.70 16.24 53.79
CA LYS A 9 7.78 14.79 53.77
C LYS A 9 7.83 14.25 52.30
N PRO A 10 8.74 13.33 51.97
CA PRO A 10 8.85 12.77 50.65
C PRO A 10 7.55 12.03 50.28
N LYS A 11 6.93 12.42 49.11
CA LYS A 11 5.73 11.78 48.57
C LYS A 11 6.03 10.31 48.26
N LYS A 12 5.43 9.37 48.99
CA LYS A 12 5.50 7.93 48.71
C LYS A 12 4.98 7.68 47.30
N LYS A 13 5.84 7.27 46.37
CA LYS A 13 5.41 6.79 45.03
C LYS A 13 4.50 5.58 45.23
N ASN A 14 3.23 5.72 44.85
CA ASN A 14 2.21 4.69 45.06
C ASN A 14 2.63 3.39 44.36
N LYS A 15 2.53 2.26 45.06
CA LYS A 15 2.79 0.91 44.52
C LYS A 15 1.99 0.64 43.26
N ALA A 16 0.75 1.15 43.19
CA ALA A 16 -0.12 1.07 42.02
C ALA A 16 0.51 1.69 40.76
N TRP A 17 1.16 2.85 40.84
CA TRP A 17 1.85 3.49 39.74
C TRP A 17 2.97 2.63 39.13
N LYS A 18 3.71 1.92 39.99
CA LYS A 18 4.77 1.01 39.51
C LYS A 18 4.20 -0.21 38.78
N ILE A 19 3.04 -0.71 39.19
CA ILE A 19 2.37 -1.86 38.54
C ILE A 19 1.82 -1.41 37.19
N ILE A 20 1.16 -0.26 37.13
CA ILE A 20 0.64 0.32 35.89
C ILE A 20 1.78 0.55 34.87
N ASN A 21 2.91 1.14 35.30
CA ASN A 21 4.04 1.35 34.39
C ASN A 21 4.66 0.03 33.90
N ARG A 22 4.73 -1.00 34.72
CA ARG A 22 5.22 -2.32 34.29
C ARG A 22 4.26 -2.96 33.27
N PHE A 23 2.98 -2.80 33.49
CA PHE A 23 1.95 -3.31 32.56
C PHE A 23 2.00 -2.56 31.22
N LEU A 24 2.10 -1.24 31.23
CA LEU A 24 2.30 -0.42 30.03
C LEU A 24 3.58 -0.78 29.27
N LEU A 25 4.69 -1.01 29.98
CA LEU A 25 5.94 -1.46 29.39
C LEU A 25 5.81 -2.85 28.75
N ALA A 26 5.10 -3.77 29.38
CA ALA A 26 4.87 -5.11 28.83
C ALA A 26 4.01 -5.04 27.55
N ILE A 27 2.96 -4.20 27.52
CA ILE A 27 2.15 -3.96 26.32
C ILE A 27 3.01 -3.33 25.22
N ALA A 28 3.80 -2.31 25.53
CA ALA A 28 4.68 -1.68 24.55
C ALA A 28 5.70 -2.66 23.97
N ALA A 29 6.30 -3.51 24.80
CA ALA A 29 7.21 -4.55 24.35
C ALA A 29 6.51 -5.58 23.44
N LEU A 30 5.28 -5.98 23.78
CA LEU A 30 4.48 -6.86 22.93
C LEU A 30 4.21 -6.24 21.57
N PHE A 31 3.84 -4.95 21.53
CA PHE A 31 3.63 -4.21 20.28
C PHE A 31 4.92 -4.14 19.43
N ILE A 32 6.06 -3.88 20.04
CA ILE A 32 7.35 -3.84 19.33
C ILE A 32 7.68 -5.20 18.72
N VAL A 33 7.47 -6.28 19.47
CA VAL A 33 7.69 -7.64 18.95
C VAL A 33 6.74 -7.95 17.79
N LEU A 34 5.46 -7.59 17.91
CA LEU A 34 4.46 -7.82 16.87
C LEU A 34 4.80 -7.04 15.60
N ILE A 35 5.12 -5.75 15.71
CA ILE A 35 5.55 -4.93 14.57
C ILE A 35 6.85 -5.49 13.97
N GLY A 36 7.82 -5.85 14.78
CA GLY A 36 9.07 -6.45 14.31
C GLY A 36 8.83 -7.75 13.53
N THR A 37 7.93 -8.60 14.01
CA THR A 37 7.57 -9.85 13.30
C THR A 37 6.93 -9.56 11.95
N VAL A 38 6.02 -8.58 11.88
CA VAL A 38 5.39 -8.17 10.60
C VAL A 38 6.43 -7.63 9.63
N LEU A 39 7.36 -6.79 10.06
CA LEU A 39 8.44 -6.25 9.22
C LEU A 39 9.35 -7.37 8.68
N VAL A 40 9.69 -8.35 9.52
CA VAL A 40 10.47 -9.52 9.11
C VAL A 40 9.72 -10.33 8.05
N ILE A 41 8.42 -10.58 8.24
CA ILE A 41 7.60 -11.30 7.25
C ILE A 41 7.58 -10.53 5.93
N ILE A 42 7.33 -9.22 5.93
CA ILE A 42 7.32 -8.39 4.73
C ILE A 42 8.67 -8.49 4.02
N TYR A 43 9.78 -8.34 4.73
CA TYR A 43 11.12 -8.39 4.15
C TYR A 43 11.44 -9.73 3.48
N PHE A 44 11.08 -10.86 4.12
CA PHE A 44 11.36 -12.19 3.55
C PHE A 44 10.39 -12.62 2.44
N TYR A 45 9.17 -12.08 2.42
CA TYR A 45 8.13 -12.47 1.46
C TYR A 45 7.80 -11.39 0.43
N GLU A 46 8.58 -10.31 0.36
CA GLU A 46 8.36 -9.18 -0.55
C GLU A 46 8.13 -9.61 -2.00
N ASP A 47 9.02 -10.42 -2.55
CA ASP A 47 8.91 -10.93 -3.93
C ASP A 47 7.68 -11.80 -4.16
N SER A 48 7.31 -12.61 -3.17
CA SER A 48 6.12 -13.46 -3.23
C SER A 48 4.84 -12.64 -3.23
N ILE A 49 4.78 -11.62 -2.39
CA ILE A 49 3.65 -10.69 -2.29
C ILE A 49 3.51 -9.89 -3.59
N LYS A 50 4.60 -9.34 -4.11
CA LYS A 50 4.66 -8.63 -5.38
C LYS A 50 4.14 -9.50 -6.52
N LYS A 51 4.70 -10.71 -6.67
CA LYS A 51 4.27 -11.67 -7.69
C LYS A 51 2.78 -11.99 -7.57
N PHE A 52 2.29 -12.24 -6.37
CA PHE A 52 0.87 -12.52 -6.14
C PHE A 52 -0.03 -11.35 -6.58
N ILE A 53 0.34 -10.11 -6.27
CA ILE A 53 -0.41 -8.90 -6.66
C ILE A 53 -0.41 -8.75 -8.18
N VAL A 54 0.77 -8.82 -8.82
CA VAL A 54 0.91 -8.69 -10.28
C VAL A 54 0.14 -9.79 -11.00
N ASP A 55 0.22 -11.04 -10.55
CA ASP A 55 -0.52 -12.16 -11.12
C ASP A 55 -2.04 -11.97 -11.01
N LYS A 56 -2.52 -11.43 -9.88
CA LYS A 56 -3.95 -11.13 -9.70
C LYS A 56 -4.43 -10.03 -10.65
N ILE A 57 -3.63 -8.97 -10.82
CA ILE A 57 -3.92 -7.89 -11.76
C ILE A 57 -3.92 -8.44 -13.20
N ASN A 58 -2.88 -9.18 -13.60
CA ASN A 58 -2.75 -9.73 -14.95
C ASN A 58 -3.87 -10.71 -15.31
N LYS A 59 -4.44 -11.42 -14.34
CA LYS A 59 -5.61 -12.28 -14.58
C LYS A 59 -6.86 -11.50 -15.01
N GLN A 60 -6.99 -10.25 -14.61
CA GLN A 60 -8.13 -9.37 -14.95
C GLN A 60 -7.89 -8.56 -16.23
N LEU A 61 -6.67 -8.59 -16.75
CA LEU A 61 -6.28 -7.81 -17.92
C LEU A 61 -6.12 -8.69 -19.16
N ASN A 62 -6.37 -8.08 -20.32
CA ASN A 62 -6.08 -8.65 -21.65
C ASN A 62 -4.61 -8.46 -22.06
N THR A 63 -3.85 -7.74 -21.27
CA THR A 63 -2.44 -7.45 -21.49
C THR A 63 -1.62 -7.74 -20.23
N GLU A 64 -0.33 -7.90 -20.43
CA GLU A 64 0.62 -8.14 -19.35
C GLU A 64 1.11 -6.80 -18.79
N ILE A 65 1.03 -6.67 -17.47
CA ILE A 65 1.66 -5.58 -16.72
C ILE A 65 2.90 -6.13 -16.03
N GLN A 66 4.00 -5.42 -16.20
CA GLN A 66 5.27 -5.67 -15.51
C GLN A 66 5.52 -4.51 -14.54
N VAL A 67 5.95 -4.85 -13.34
CA VAL A 67 6.24 -3.92 -12.26
C VAL A 67 7.55 -4.32 -11.63
N LYS A 68 8.46 -3.36 -11.47
CA LYS A 68 9.75 -3.63 -10.83
C LYS A 68 9.60 -3.77 -9.32
N GLU A 69 8.85 -2.87 -8.69
CA GLU A 69 8.71 -2.80 -7.24
C GLU A 69 7.30 -2.37 -6.84
N ILE A 70 6.82 -2.91 -5.72
CA ILE A 70 5.54 -2.52 -5.11
C ILE A 70 5.81 -2.18 -3.65
N GLU A 71 5.51 -0.94 -3.26
CA GLU A 71 5.68 -0.44 -1.90
C GLU A 71 4.35 0.04 -1.32
N LEU A 72 4.16 -0.17 -0.02
CA LEU A 72 3.11 0.50 0.73
C LEU A 72 3.66 1.80 1.33
N SER A 73 3.09 2.93 0.94
CA SER A 73 3.49 4.24 1.43
C SER A 73 2.39 4.89 2.25
N LEU A 74 2.68 5.17 3.52
CA LEU A 74 1.77 5.87 4.44
C LEU A 74 1.96 7.39 4.41
N PHE A 75 3.12 7.87 3.91
CA PHE A 75 3.52 9.27 4.06
C PHE A 75 3.57 10.05 2.74
N ARG A 76 3.83 9.40 1.60
CA ARG A 76 4.01 10.10 0.30
C ARG A 76 2.76 10.88 -0.15
N LYS A 77 1.57 10.40 0.21
CA LYS A 77 0.28 11.02 -0.18
C LYS A 77 -0.65 11.19 1.04
N PHE A 78 -0.06 11.50 2.21
CA PHE A 78 -0.83 11.73 3.44
C PHE A 78 -1.99 12.72 3.22
N PRO A 79 -3.21 12.51 3.76
CA PRO A 79 -3.61 11.48 4.73
C PRO A 79 -4.00 10.11 4.12
N ASN A 80 -3.80 9.91 2.83
CA ASN A 80 -4.12 8.66 2.16
C ASN A 80 -2.95 7.66 2.25
N VAL A 81 -3.29 6.40 2.35
CA VAL A 81 -2.35 5.29 2.17
C VAL A 81 -2.22 5.02 0.68
N SER A 82 -1.00 4.82 0.19
CA SER A 82 -0.77 4.56 -1.23
C SER A 82 -0.03 3.24 -1.44
N LEU A 83 -0.55 2.42 -2.33
CA LEU A 83 0.22 1.34 -2.93
C LEU A 83 0.96 1.95 -4.14
N VAL A 84 2.28 1.89 -4.10
CA VAL A 84 3.15 2.50 -5.10
C VAL A 84 3.73 1.39 -5.97
N PHE A 85 3.49 1.48 -7.26
CA PHE A 85 4.07 0.62 -8.27
C PHE A 85 5.18 1.40 -8.98
N THR A 86 6.40 0.90 -8.95
CA THR A 86 7.57 1.56 -9.54
C THR A 86 7.98 0.86 -10.85
N ASP A 87 8.40 1.65 -11.84
CA ASP A 87 8.82 1.21 -13.19
C ASP A 87 7.77 0.27 -13.82
N VAL A 88 6.56 0.81 -14.01
CA VAL A 88 5.42 0.08 -14.56
C VAL A 88 5.45 0.12 -16.08
N THR A 89 5.27 -1.05 -16.69
CA THR A 89 5.09 -1.19 -18.14
C THR A 89 3.88 -2.06 -18.42
N ALA A 90 2.95 -1.57 -19.22
CA ALA A 90 1.83 -2.34 -19.75
C ALA A 90 1.98 -2.47 -21.26
N LYS A 91 1.85 -3.68 -21.80
CA LYS A 91 1.89 -3.95 -23.22
C LYS A 91 0.57 -3.58 -23.89
N ASP A 92 0.58 -3.39 -25.21
CA ASP A 92 -0.63 -3.22 -25.99
C ASP A 92 -1.56 -4.42 -25.85
N ALA A 93 -2.87 -4.15 -25.74
CA ALA A 93 -3.92 -5.18 -25.61
C ALA A 93 -4.34 -5.77 -26.98
N ILE A 94 -3.42 -5.83 -27.95
CA ILE A 94 -3.65 -6.37 -29.29
C ILE A 94 -3.00 -7.75 -29.45
N LYS A 95 -3.55 -8.55 -30.39
CA LYS A 95 -3.01 -9.89 -30.73
C LYS A 95 -1.92 -9.79 -31.83
N SER A 96 -0.98 -8.86 -31.71
CA SER A 96 0.14 -8.72 -32.65
C SER A 96 1.43 -9.23 -32.04
N GLU A 97 2.32 -9.79 -32.85
CA GLU A 97 3.65 -10.19 -32.42
C GLU A 97 4.52 -9.00 -31.99
N ASN A 98 4.33 -7.84 -32.64
CA ASN A 98 5.01 -6.58 -32.29
C ASN A 98 4.14 -5.70 -31.37
N LYS A 99 3.97 -6.15 -30.14
CA LYS A 99 3.28 -5.36 -29.12
C LYS A 99 4.14 -4.19 -28.66
N GLY A 100 3.63 -2.97 -28.88
CA GLY A 100 4.17 -1.76 -28.29
C GLY A 100 3.92 -1.72 -26.78
N ASN A 101 4.27 -0.60 -26.16
CA ASN A 101 3.89 -0.31 -24.78
C ASN A 101 2.70 0.65 -24.80
N LEU A 102 1.57 0.19 -24.28
CA LEU A 102 0.40 1.03 -24.04
C LEU A 102 0.70 2.08 -22.98
N LEU A 103 1.37 1.67 -21.90
CA LEU A 103 1.69 2.53 -20.77
C LEU A 103 3.11 2.22 -20.28
N THR A 104 3.86 3.28 -20.04
CA THR A 104 5.07 3.24 -19.20
C THR A 104 4.95 4.33 -18.16
N ALA A 105 5.26 4.04 -16.90
CA ALA A 105 5.24 5.04 -15.85
C ALA A 105 6.35 4.77 -14.83
N LYS A 106 6.97 5.84 -14.36
CA LYS A 106 7.97 5.74 -13.28
C LYS A 106 7.31 5.27 -11.99
N ASN A 107 6.19 5.88 -11.63
CA ASN A 107 5.40 5.50 -10.48
C ASN A 107 3.91 5.54 -10.81
N ILE A 108 3.17 4.55 -10.29
CA ILE A 108 1.71 4.57 -10.23
C ILE A 108 1.31 4.44 -8.77
N TYR A 109 0.47 5.35 -8.30
CA TYR A 109 -0.06 5.37 -6.93
C TYR A 109 -1.52 4.97 -6.95
N LEU A 110 -1.87 3.91 -6.23
CA LEU A 110 -3.25 3.58 -5.90
C LEU A 110 -3.51 4.09 -4.49
N GLN A 111 -4.33 5.12 -4.36
CA GLN A 111 -4.58 5.78 -3.08
C GLN A 111 -5.86 5.26 -2.44
N PHE A 112 -5.77 4.95 -1.15
CA PHE A 112 -6.86 4.48 -0.30
C PHE A 112 -7.04 5.44 0.87
N SER A 113 -8.27 5.65 1.31
CA SER A 113 -8.51 6.31 2.59
C SER A 113 -8.04 5.41 3.74
N ILE A 114 -7.31 5.98 4.70
CA ILE A 114 -6.91 5.23 5.89
C ILE A 114 -8.12 4.74 6.69
N TRP A 115 -9.20 5.50 6.69
CA TRP A 115 -10.44 5.14 7.37
C TRP A 115 -11.16 3.98 6.68
N ASP A 116 -11.20 3.99 5.34
CA ASP A 116 -11.82 2.90 4.58
C ASP A 116 -11.04 1.59 4.78
N LEU A 117 -9.72 1.64 4.83
CA LEU A 117 -8.90 0.47 5.15
C LEU A 117 -9.17 -0.05 6.56
N PHE A 118 -9.37 0.83 7.53
CA PHE A 118 -9.71 0.45 8.90
C PHE A 118 -11.07 -0.26 9.00
N TYR A 119 -12.02 0.13 8.15
CA TYR A 119 -13.35 -0.51 8.05
C TYR A 119 -13.41 -1.64 7.00
N GLU A 120 -12.26 -2.17 6.58
CA GLU A 120 -12.15 -3.24 5.57
C GLU A 120 -12.78 -2.89 4.20
N ASN A 121 -12.92 -1.61 3.90
CA ASN A 121 -13.46 -1.12 2.64
C ASN A 121 -12.31 -0.75 1.69
N TYR A 122 -11.89 -1.69 0.85
CA TYR A 122 -10.72 -1.55 -0.04
C TYR A 122 -11.05 -0.76 -1.32
N ARG A 123 -11.62 0.44 -1.17
CA ARG A 123 -11.95 1.31 -2.30
C ARG A 123 -10.75 2.15 -2.71
N ILE A 124 -10.41 2.09 -4.00
CA ILE A 124 -9.41 3.00 -4.58
C ILE A 124 -10.07 4.36 -4.76
N HIS A 125 -9.55 5.39 -4.10
CA HIS A 125 -10.05 6.76 -4.19
C HIS A 125 -9.42 7.52 -5.33
N LYS A 126 -8.14 7.26 -5.63
CA LYS A 126 -7.40 7.96 -6.66
C LYS A 126 -6.33 7.05 -7.26
N ILE A 127 -6.17 7.16 -8.56
CA ILE A 127 -5.05 6.59 -9.31
C ILE A 127 -4.25 7.78 -9.86
N GLU A 128 -2.95 7.79 -9.62
CA GLU A 128 -2.05 8.85 -10.08
C GLU A 128 -0.83 8.22 -10.71
N ALA A 129 -0.46 8.67 -11.90
CA ALA A 129 0.77 8.25 -12.57
C ALA A 129 1.75 9.42 -12.64
N GLU A 130 3.00 9.14 -12.31
CA GLU A 130 4.10 10.10 -12.39
C GLU A 130 5.09 9.67 -13.48
N ASN A 131 5.52 10.66 -14.28
CA ASN A 131 6.50 10.46 -15.36
C ASN A 131 6.08 9.29 -16.25
N GLY A 132 4.83 9.34 -16.73
CA GLY A 132 4.23 8.30 -17.54
C GLY A 132 4.00 8.75 -18.98
N ILE A 133 4.05 7.79 -19.89
CA ILE A 133 3.67 7.92 -21.30
C ILE A 133 2.57 6.90 -21.57
N ILE A 134 1.46 7.36 -22.15
CA ILE A 134 0.36 6.52 -22.61
C ILE A 134 0.28 6.64 -24.13
N ASN A 135 0.39 5.53 -24.83
CA ASN A 135 0.26 5.46 -26.29
C ASN A 135 -1.11 4.88 -26.65
N ILE A 136 -2.02 5.74 -27.06
CA ILE A 136 -3.37 5.33 -27.48
C ILE A 136 -3.38 5.24 -29.00
N ILE A 137 -3.67 4.04 -29.53
CA ILE A 137 -3.68 3.74 -30.96
C ILE A 137 -5.02 3.13 -31.33
N THR A 138 -5.61 3.67 -32.42
CA THR A 138 -6.72 3.04 -33.15
C THR A 138 -6.18 2.61 -34.49
N TYR A 139 -6.35 1.34 -34.82
CA TYR A 139 -5.87 0.74 -36.06
C TYR A 139 -6.89 0.92 -37.19
N LEU A 140 -6.45 0.74 -38.43
CA LEU A 140 -7.32 0.90 -39.61
C LEU A 140 -8.49 -0.10 -39.68
N ASP A 141 -8.33 -1.25 -39.01
CA ASP A 141 -9.36 -2.28 -38.85
C ASP A 141 -10.38 -1.97 -37.76
N GLY A 142 -10.25 -0.81 -37.08
CA GLY A 142 -11.10 -0.38 -35.98
C GLY A 142 -10.69 -1.01 -34.62
N SER A 143 -9.66 -1.85 -34.55
CA SER A 143 -9.14 -2.34 -33.29
C SER A 143 -8.42 -1.23 -32.54
N VAL A 144 -8.34 -1.37 -31.20
CA VAL A 144 -7.71 -0.38 -30.32
C VAL A 144 -6.78 -1.08 -29.34
N ASN A 145 -5.68 -0.42 -28.98
CA ASN A 145 -4.67 -1.01 -28.11
C ASN A 145 -4.99 -0.85 -26.61
N TYR A 146 -6.01 -0.08 -26.24
CA TYR A 146 -6.31 0.29 -24.85
C TYR A 146 -7.46 -0.50 -24.19
N ARG A 147 -8.04 -1.52 -24.85
CA ARG A 147 -9.02 -2.44 -24.24
C ARG A 147 -8.30 -3.48 -23.37
N PHE A 148 -7.72 -3.03 -22.29
CA PHE A 148 -6.88 -3.86 -21.44
C PHE A 148 -7.64 -4.62 -20.35
N TRP A 149 -8.89 -4.22 -20.00
CA TRP A 149 -9.73 -4.98 -19.09
C TRP A 149 -10.41 -6.14 -19.81
N LYS A 150 -10.43 -7.30 -19.18
CA LYS A 150 -11.32 -8.38 -19.62
C LYS A 150 -12.76 -7.95 -19.35
N SER A 151 -13.61 -7.97 -20.35
CA SER A 151 -15.04 -7.79 -20.15
C SER A 151 -15.53 -8.96 -19.29
N ASP A 152 -16.11 -8.71 -18.12
CA ASP A 152 -16.86 -9.72 -17.42
C ASP A 152 -18.06 -10.08 -18.32
N SER A 153 -18.05 -11.30 -18.85
CA SER A 153 -19.13 -11.83 -19.70
C SER A 153 -20.39 -12.17 -18.89
N THR A 154 -20.57 -11.55 -17.74
CA THR A 154 -21.69 -11.77 -16.82
C THR A 154 -22.59 -10.55 -16.63
N ALA A 155 -22.61 -9.64 -17.61
CA ALA A 155 -23.77 -8.78 -17.77
C ALA A 155 -24.68 -9.43 -18.83
N SER A 156 -25.32 -10.53 -18.45
CA SER A 156 -26.48 -11.06 -19.18
C SER A 156 -27.70 -10.30 -18.70
N ASP A 157 -28.34 -9.62 -19.64
CA ASP A 157 -29.77 -9.25 -19.75
C ASP A 157 -30.59 -9.20 -18.46
#